data_42f2cb1a1e98552f1e3d4a2c0b465ccd
#
_entry.id   42f2cb1a1e98552f1e3d4a2c0b465ccd
#
_cell.length_a   1.000
_cell.length_b   1.000
_cell.length_c   1.000
_cell.angle_alpha   90.00
_cell.angle_beta   90.00
_cell.angle_gamma   90.00
#
_symmetry.space_group_name_H-M   'P 1'
#
loop_
_entity.id
_entity.type
_entity.pdbx_description
1 polymer ?
#
loop_
_entity_poly.entity_id
_entity_poly.type
_entity_poly.pdbx_seq_one_letter_code
_entity_poly.pdbx_strand_id
1 'polypeptide(L)'
;MGKKTSKAKKFLGFVITTALATTMMVGTANAQTTTNNYKVAGNANTVFTDVPKDHWSKAAIDYLAAAGIYKGYGNGKFGFGDNITRGQVASLVNRHLGLIADDKQVNMFSDITNHMFEKDIKAIAQAGIMTGDGTGAFRPDDALNRYEMAVVLQKAFQLNSKGQENFKDVPKGHWAYKSVNTLRSNRISQGDESGNFNGNMLVKREQYAQFFYNAIAKNRSYNFNINTKEELKQMLATALQDGTFGPFKLDVLGKDISEVKKEFGVPDVWKQAPCTECDAPTTAVYGDYNIDMYPSDARYIWVKMDITINELKEWFGEPDGIGEDMTSEGFIYNRGSYSLYFSFSDGYIQRAEISKSEHH
;
A
#
# COMPACT_ATOMS: atom_id res chain seq x y z
N MET A 1 -59.58 -0.40 -73.59
CA MET A 1 -59.05 0.72 -72.83
C MET A 1 -59.84 0.80 -71.50
N GLY A 2 -59.20 0.56 -70.39
CA GLY A 2 -59.92 0.62 -69.11
C GLY A 2 -59.05 -0.05 -68.00
N LYS A 3 -58.30 0.75 -67.30
CA LYS A 3 -57.42 0.31 -66.21
C LYS A 3 -58.31 -0.04 -65.00
N LYS A 4 -58.19 -1.27 -64.53
CA LYS A 4 -58.75 -1.70 -63.23
C LYS A 4 -57.61 -1.70 -62.19
N THR A 5 -57.69 -0.84 -61.22
CA THR A 5 -56.85 -0.81 -60.04
C THR A 5 -57.31 -1.83 -59.01
N SER A 6 -56.48 -2.81 -58.73
CA SER A 6 -56.70 -3.79 -57.65
C SER A 6 -56.06 -3.30 -56.38
N LYS A 7 -56.84 -3.16 -55.30
CA LYS A 7 -56.40 -2.85 -53.95
C LYS A 7 -55.86 -4.13 -53.31
N ALA A 8 -54.55 -4.18 -53.05
CA ALA A 8 -53.92 -5.24 -52.25
C ALA A 8 -54.13 -4.94 -50.76
N LYS A 9 -54.79 -5.84 -50.06
CA LYS A 9 -54.89 -5.85 -48.60
C LYS A 9 -53.55 -6.31 -48.02
N LYS A 10 -52.93 -5.45 -47.20
CA LYS A 10 -51.80 -5.81 -46.40
C LYS A 10 -52.21 -6.73 -45.24
N PHE A 11 -51.81 -7.99 -45.29
CA PHE A 11 -51.84 -8.91 -44.16
C PHE A 11 -50.60 -8.67 -43.33
N LEU A 12 -50.77 -8.18 -42.10
CA LEU A 12 -49.71 -7.97 -41.13
C LEU A 12 -49.49 -9.32 -40.43
N GLY A 13 -48.51 -10.10 -40.90
CA GLY A 13 -48.07 -11.34 -40.26
C GLY A 13 -47.12 -10.98 -39.10
N PHE A 14 -47.61 -11.24 -37.90
CA PHE A 14 -46.79 -11.08 -36.68
C PHE A 14 -45.93 -12.35 -36.56
N VAL A 15 -44.64 -12.24 -36.92
CA VAL A 15 -43.67 -13.32 -36.69
C VAL A 15 -43.10 -13.04 -35.30
N ILE A 16 -43.52 -13.87 -34.34
CA ILE A 16 -42.90 -13.93 -33.02
C ILE A 16 -41.64 -14.74 -33.18
N THR A 17 -40.49 -14.09 -33.35
CA THR A 17 -39.16 -14.70 -33.17
C THR A 17 -38.86 -14.64 -31.67
N THR A 18 -39.03 -15.79 -31.00
CA THR A 18 -38.47 -16.03 -29.68
C THR A 18 -36.95 -16.10 -29.82
N ALA A 19 -36.29 -14.96 -29.63
CA ALA A 19 -34.87 -14.92 -29.39
C ALA A 19 -34.64 -15.40 -27.95
N LEU A 20 -34.14 -16.63 -27.82
CA LEU A 20 -33.51 -17.07 -26.57
C LEU A 20 -32.29 -16.20 -26.35
N ALA A 21 -32.43 -15.14 -25.59
CA ALA A 21 -31.32 -14.42 -25.03
C ALA A 21 -30.77 -15.28 -23.87
N THR A 22 -29.75 -16.07 -24.17
CA THR A 22 -28.85 -16.60 -23.13
C THR A 22 -28.14 -15.39 -22.52
N THR A 23 -28.72 -14.84 -21.47
CA THR A 23 -28.04 -13.92 -20.55
C THR A 23 -26.92 -14.71 -19.92
N MET A 24 -25.70 -14.56 -20.47
CA MET A 24 -24.49 -14.80 -19.69
C MET A 24 -24.56 -13.82 -18.52
N MET A 25 -24.92 -14.32 -17.35
CA MET A 25 -24.63 -13.65 -16.10
C MET A 25 -23.11 -13.58 -15.98
N VAL A 26 -22.54 -12.48 -16.45
CA VAL A 26 -21.24 -12.02 -15.97
C VAL A 26 -21.50 -11.69 -14.51
N GLY A 27 -21.17 -12.64 -13.65
CA GLY A 27 -21.09 -12.39 -12.22
C GLY A 27 -20.10 -11.28 -12.00
N THR A 28 -20.61 -10.06 -11.85
CA THR A 28 -19.87 -9.00 -11.19
C THR A 28 -19.63 -9.51 -9.77
N ALA A 29 -18.45 -10.07 -9.56
CA ALA A 29 -17.93 -10.22 -8.22
C ALA A 29 -17.93 -8.82 -7.62
N ASN A 30 -18.98 -8.50 -6.87
CA ASN A 30 -18.94 -7.40 -5.92
C ASN A 30 -17.78 -7.77 -4.99
N ALA A 31 -16.61 -7.18 -5.25
CA ALA A 31 -15.61 -7.03 -4.23
C ALA A 31 -16.29 -6.21 -3.13
N GLN A 32 -16.89 -6.91 -2.18
CA GLN A 32 -17.21 -6.31 -0.90
C GLN A 32 -15.87 -5.84 -0.37
N THR A 33 -15.68 -4.54 -0.46
CA THR A 33 -14.65 -3.83 0.29
C THR A 33 -15.03 -4.04 1.75
N THR A 34 -14.59 -5.16 2.31
CA THR A 34 -14.53 -5.31 3.75
C THR A 34 -13.51 -4.27 4.18
N THR A 35 -13.99 -3.11 4.58
CA THR A 35 -13.24 -2.22 5.44
C THR A 35 -12.91 -3.06 6.67
N ASN A 36 -11.74 -3.69 6.64
CA ASN A 36 -11.18 -4.32 7.80
C ASN A 36 -10.88 -3.20 8.79
N ASN A 37 -11.91 -2.85 9.57
CA ASN A 37 -11.74 -2.12 10.81
C ASN A 37 -10.90 -3.04 11.70
N TYR A 38 -9.57 -2.97 11.56
CA TYR A 38 -8.66 -3.52 12.54
C TYR A 38 -8.88 -2.74 13.83
N LYS A 39 -9.82 -3.25 14.63
CA LYS A 39 -9.88 -2.91 16.04
C LYS A 39 -8.57 -3.41 16.62
N VAL A 40 -7.61 -2.50 16.83
CA VAL A 40 -6.40 -2.76 17.59
C VAL A 40 -6.84 -2.99 19.05
N ALA A 41 -7.40 -4.17 19.30
CA ALA A 41 -7.55 -4.73 20.62
C ALA A 41 -6.34 -5.65 20.86
N GLY A 42 -5.15 -5.10 20.71
CA GLY A 42 -3.90 -5.75 21.09
C GLY A 42 -3.35 -5.01 22.29
N ASN A 43 -3.04 -5.74 23.35
CA ASN A 43 -2.28 -5.22 24.47
C ASN A 43 -1.06 -4.46 23.95
N ALA A 44 -1.01 -3.16 24.22
CA ALA A 44 -0.03 -2.20 23.73
C ALA A 44 1.42 -2.43 24.22
N ASN A 45 1.77 -3.63 24.70
CA ASN A 45 3.06 -3.93 25.33
C ASN A 45 3.63 -5.32 24.98
N THR A 46 3.51 -5.80 23.74
CA THR A 46 4.31 -6.98 23.37
C THR A 46 5.73 -6.54 23.05
N VAL A 47 6.53 -6.31 24.07
CA VAL A 47 7.97 -6.07 23.91
C VAL A 47 8.67 -7.43 23.80
N PHE A 48 9.13 -7.75 22.60
CA PHE A 48 9.99 -8.92 22.41
C PHE A 48 11.40 -8.65 22.94
N THR A 49 11.87 -9.51 23.83
CA THR A 49 13.13 -9.32 24.55
C THR A 49 14.37 -9.66 23.72
N ASP A 50 14.20 -10.38 22.62
CA ASP A 50 15.25 -10.82 21.70
C ASP A 50 15.38 -9.94 20.45
N VAL A 51 14.58 -8.88 20.31
CA VAL A 51 14.69 -7.93 19.19
C VAL A 51 15.50 -6.72 19.65
N PRO A 52 16.66 -6.42 19.03
CA PRO A 52 17.46 -5.26 19.39
C PRO A 52 16.67 -3.96 19.20
N LYS A 53 16.81 -3.02 20.14
CA LYS A 53 16.01 -1.79 20.17
C LYS A 53 16.21 -0.91 18.92
N ASP A 54 17.42 -0.86 18.42
CA ASP A 54 17.79 -0.01 17.27
C ASP A 54 17.81 -0.77 15.93
N HIS A 55 17.24 -1.99 15.90
CA HIS A 55 17.23 -2.77 14.67
C HIS A 55 16.21 -2.23 13.68
N TRP A 56 16.59 -2.13 12.41
CA TRP A 56 15.77 -1.56 11.33
C TRP A 56 14.36 -2.20 11.19
N SER A 57 14.20 -3.47 11.56
CA SER A 57 12.90 -4.16 11.51
C SER A 57 12.05 -4.00 12.77
N LYS A 58 12.59 -3.34 13.82
CA LYS A 58 11.90 -3.23 15.12
C LYS A 58 10.50 -2.63 14.99
N ALA A 59 10.38 -1.54 14.25
CA ALA A 59 9.09 -0.87 14.05
C ALA A 59 8.08 -1.77 13.30
N ALA A 60 8.54 -2.53 12.30
CA ALA A 60 7.69 -3.48 11.58
C ALA A 60 7.22 -4.62 12.49
N ILE A 61 8.13 -5.17 13.31
CA ILE A 61 7.81 -6.23 14.27
C ILE A 61 6.79 -5.74 15.29
N ASP A 62 6.99 -4.58 15.89
CA ASP A 62 6.08 -4.01 16.89
C ASP A 62 4.69 -3.74 16.31
N TYR A 63 4.63 -3.17 15.10
CA TYR A 63 3.37 -2.97 14.39
C TYR A 63 2.62 -4.29 14.17
N LEU A 64 3.29 -5.30 13.62
CA LEU A 64 2.67 -6.59 13.32
C LEU A 64 2.28 -7.35 14.59
N ALA A 65 3.01 -7.16 15.68
CA ALA A 65 2.66 -7.71 17.00
C ALA A 65 1.43 -7.01 17.59
N ALA A 66 1.39 -5.68 17.55
CA ALA A 66 0.24 -4.89 17.99
C ALA A 66 -1.02 -5.19 17.18
N ALA A 67 -0.87 -5.45 15.87
CA ALA A 67 -1.95 -5.90 14.99
C ALA A 67 -2.37 -7.36 15.21
N GLY A 68 -1.71 -8.11 16.12
CA GLY A 68 -2.01 -9.51 16.39
C GLY A 68 -1.57 -10.49 15.29
N ILE A 69 -0.86 -9.98 14.27
CA ILE A 69 -0.36 -10.80 13.15
C ILE A 69 0.83 -11.64 13.60
N TYR A 70 1.84 -11.04 14.23
CA TYR A 70 2.94 -11.75 14.87
C TYR A 70 2.67 -12.02 16.34
N LYS A 71 2.78 -13.28 16.74
CA LYS A 71 2.58 -13.70 18.16
C LYS A 71 3.88 -14.10 18.88
N GLY A 72 4.99 -14.17 18.14
CA GLY A 72 6.25 -14.72 18.66
C GLY A 72 6.16 -16.19 19.01
N TYR A 73 7.11 -16.67 19.79
CA TYR A 73 7.18 -18.08 20.26
C TYR A 73 6.57 -18.28 21.65
N GLY A 74 5.98 -17.24 22.22
CA GLY A 74 5.64 -17.20 23.64
C GLY A 74 6.80 -16.68 24.48
N ASN A 75 6.64 -16.65 25.80
CA ASN A 75 7.67 -16.20 26.77
C ASN A 75 8.39 -14.88 26.40
N GLY A 76 7.77 -13.99 25.63
CA GLY A 76 8.35 -12.73 25.22
C GLY A 76 9.45 -12.82 24.15
N LYS A 77 9.54 -13.93 23.42
CA LYS A 77 10.49 -14.13 22.33
C LYS A 77 9.83 -13.98 20.96
N PHE A 78 10.47 -13.23 20.07
CA PHE A 78 10.10 -13.10 18.68
C PHE A 78 10.62 -14.27 17.83
N GLY A 79 11.81 -14.77 18.16
CA GLY A 79 12.62 -15.67 17.33
C GLY A 79 13.50 -14.89 16.36
N PHE A 80 14.15 -13.83 16.88
CA PHE A 80 15.05 -12.98 16.09
C PHE A 80 16.25 -13.79 15.59
N GLY A 81 16.56 -13.66 14.30
CA GLY A 81 17.64 -14.40 13.66
C GLY A 81 17.27 -15.80 13.15
N ASP A 82 16.09 -16.33 13.50
CA ASP A 82 15.61 -17.61 12.99
C ASP A 82 15.13 -17.50 11.54
N ASN A 83 15.23 -18.57 10.78
CA ASN A 83 14.57 -18.65 9.48
C ASN A 83 13.06 -18.81 9.66
N ILE A 84 12.27 -18.09 8.84
CA ILE A 84 10.83 -18.27 8.87
C ILE A 84 10.41 -19.50 8.06
N THR A 85 9.48 -20.30 8.60
CA THR A 85 8.99 -21.49 7.90
C THR A 85 7.77 -21.18 7.03
N ARG A 86 7.50 -22.06 6.05
CA ARG A 86 6.35 -21.96 5.15
C ARG A 86 5.03 -22.00 5.91
N GLY A 87 4.90 -22.84 6.93
CA GLY A 87 3.73 -22.91 7.80
C GLY A 87 3.53 -21.63 8.61
N GLN A 88 4.60 -21.05 9.14
CA GLN A 88 4.55 -19.76 9.83
C GLN A 88 4.07 -18.64 8.89
N VAL A 89 4.59 -18.60 7.66
CA VAL A 89 4.16 -17.64 6.64
C VAL A 89 2.69 -17.81 6.31
N ALA A 90 2.21 -19.03 6.10
CA ALA A 90 0.79 -19.30 5.87
C ALA A 90 -0.08 -18.74 7.01
N SER A 91 0.33 -18.96 8.26
CA SER A 91 -0.40 -18.44 9.42
C SER A 91 -0.39 -16.91 9.52
N LEU A 92 0.75 -16.25 9.22
CA LEU A 92 0.84 -14.78 9.23
C LEU A 92 -0.05 -14.16 8.14
N VAL A 93 0.03 -14.70 6.93
CA VAL A 93 -0.79 -14.24 5.79
C VAL A 93 -2.27 -14.48 6.08
N ASN A 94 -2.64 -15.65 6.63
CA ASN A 94 -4.04 -15.93 6.94
C ASN A 94 -4.59 -15.04 8.04
N ARG A 95 -3.83 -14.76 9.09
CA ARG A 95 -4.25 -13.81 10.14
C ARG A 95 -4.49 -12.40 9.58
N HIS A 96 -3.69 -12.00 8.59
CA HIS A 96 -3.88 -10.71 7.94
C HIS A 96 -5.11 -10.68 7.05
N LEU A 97 -5.34 -11.73 6.26
CA LEU A 97 -6.42 -11.78 5.27
C LEU A 97 -7.76 -12.25 5.85
N GLY A 98 -7.75 -12.97 6.99
CA GLY A 98 -8.96 -13.51 7.62
C GLY A 98 -9.67 -14.57 6.80
N LEU A 99 -8.93 -15.36 6.01
CA LEU A 99 -9.52 -16.39 5.15
C LEU A 99 -9.99 -17.60 5.98
N ILE A 100 -11.08 -18.20 5.52
CA ILE A 100 -11.64 -19.43 6.12
C ILE A 100 -11.56 -20.53 5.06
N ALA A 101 -10.95 -21.66 5.41
CA ALA A 101 -10.90 -22.81 4.54
C ALA A 101 -12.28 -23.46 4.38
N ASP A 102 -12.60 -23.92 3.18
CA ASP A 102 -13.74 -24.83 2.97
C ASP A 102 -13.35 -26.25 3.40
N ASP A 103 -13.95 -26.74 4.46
CA ASP A 103 -13.70 -28.08 5.03
C ASP A 103 -14.12 -29.23 4.10
N LYS A 104 -14.89 -28.95 3.05
CA LYS A 104 -15.27 -29.95 2.04
C LYS A 104 -14.12 -30.34 1.13
N GLN A 105 -13.09 -29.53 1.01
CA GLN A 105 -11.87 -29.86 0.27
C GLN A 105 -10.87 -30.59 1.18
N VAL A 106 -11.07 -31.89 1.32
CA VAL A 106 -10.27 -32.77 2.18
C VAL A 106 -8.95 -33.13 1.48
N ASN A 107 -7.85 -33.19 2.25
CA ASN A 107 -6.55 -33.73 1.82
C ASN A 107 -5.82 -32.99 0.69
N MET A 108 -5.65 -31.69 0.83
CA MET A 108 -4.83 -30.91 -0.11
C MET A 108 -3.35 -31.31 -0.08
N PHE A 109 -2.84 -31.68 1.09
CA PHE A 109 -1.43 -32.05 1.32
C PHE A 109 -1.32 -33.17 2.33
N SER A 110 -0.37 -34.08 2.11
CA SER A 110 -0.19 -35.28 2.93
C SER A 110 0.49 -35.01 4.28
N ASP A 111 1.17 -33.87 4.42
CA ASP A 111 2.07 -33.54 5.53
C ASP A 111 1.55 -32.45 6.47
N ILE A 112 0.28 -32.04 6.34
CA ILE A 112 -0.28 -30.98 7.17
C ILE A 112 -1.29 -31.51 8.21
N THR A 113 -1.67 -32.78 8.18
CA THR A 113 -2.64 -33.36 9.11
C THR A 113 -2.12 -33.26 10.56
N ASN A 114 -2.91 -32.66 11.43
CA ASN A 114 -2.55 -32.35 12.82
C ASN A 114 -1.40 -31.36 12.98
N HIS A 115 -0.94 -30.72 11.91
CA HIS A 115 0.03 -29.65 11.99
C HIS A 115 -0.60 -28.39 12.62
N MET A 116 0.15 -27.68 13.45
CA MET A 116 -0.36 -26.50 14.18
C MET A 116 -0.91 -25.38 13.27
N PHE A 117 -0.48 -25.33 12.00
CA PHE A 117 -0.95 -24.36 11.00
C PHE A 117 -1.84 -25.02 9.92
N GLU A 118 -2.37 -26.22 10.14
CA GLU A 118 -3.16 -26.93 9.15
C GLU A 118 -4.30 -26.09 8.58
N LYS A 119 -5.07 -25.41 9.44
CA LYS A 119 -6.21 -24.55 9.02
C LYS A 119 -5.74 -23.37 8.17
N ASP A 120 -4.67 -22.72 8.60
CA ASP A 120 -4.11 -21.58 7.89
C ASP A 120 -3.56 -21.99 6.52
N ILE A 121 -2.86 -23.13 6.45
CA ILE A 121 -2.31 -23.68 5.21
C ILE A 121 -3.43 -24.00 4.22
N LYS A 122 -4.50 -24.65 4.67
CA LYS A 122 -5.66 -24.96 3.83
C LYS A 122 -6.28 -23.67 3.26
N ALA A 123 -6.53 -22.68 4.08
CA ALA A 123 -7.12 -21.40 3.66
C ALA A 123 -6.26 -20.67 2.62
N ILE A 124 -4.97 -20.58 2.86
CA ILE A 124 -4.00 -19.90 1.98
C ILE A 124 -3.80 -20.66 0.67
N ALA A 125 -3.85 -21.99 0.69
CA ALA A 125 -3.74 -22.82 -0.50
C ALA A 125 -5.01 -22.77 -1.36
N GLN A 126 -6.20 -22.81 -0.76
CA GLN A 126 -7.48 -22.64 -1.46
C GLN A 126 -7.58 -21.25 -2.10
N ALA A 127 -7.03 -20.23 -1.49
CA ALA A 127 -6.93 -18.89 -2.07
C ALA A 127 -5.85 -18.78 -3.17
N GLY A 128 -5.10 -19.84 -3.45
CA GLY A 128 -4.06 -19.87 -4.49
C GLY A 128 -2.82 -19.07 -4.17
N ILE A 129 -2.64 -18.62 -2.89
CA ILE A 129 -1.53 -17.77 -2.46
C ILE A 129 -0.26 -18.61 -2.30
N MET A 130 -0.34 -19.75 -1.62
CA MET A 130 0.77 -20.70 -1.51
C MET A 130 0.33 -22.05 -2.09
N THR A 131 1.27 -22.80 -2.66
CA THR A 131 1.06 -24.13 -3.21
C THR A 131 2.04 -25.11 -2.58
N GLY A 132 1.75 -26.41 -2.70
CA GLY A 132 2.69 -27.47 -2.37
C GLY A 132 3.84 -27.57 -3.38
N ASP A 133 4.67 -28.58 -3.21
CA ASP A 133 5.88 -28.83 -4.02
C ASP A 133 5.61 -29.63 -5.32
N GLY A 134 4.34 -29.92 -5.60
CA GLY A 134 3.94 -30.74 -6.77
C GLY A 134 3.92 -32.24 -6.51
N THR A 135 4.43 -32.73 -5.38
CA THR A 135 4.38 -34.16 -4.99
C THR A 135 3.21 -34.49 -4.05
N GLY A 136 2.41 -33.49 -3.69
CA GLY A 136 1.33 -33.62 -2.72
C GLY A 136 1.73 -33.23 -1.30
N ALA A 137 2.91 -32.65 -1.10
CA ALA A 137 3.36 -32.11 0.19
C ALA A 137 3.38 -30.57 0.18
N PHE A 138 3.10 -29.95 1.33
CA PHE A 138 3.20 -28.50 1.55
C PHE A 138 4.57 -28.09 2.11
N ARG A 139 5.20 -28.98 2.87
CA ARG A 139 6.46 -28.79 3.61
C ARG A 139 6.39 -27.62 4.61
N PRO A 140 5.49 -27.71 5.62
CA PRO A 140 5.20 -26.59 6.52
C PRO A 140 6.40 -26.15 7.37
N ASP A 141 7.31 -27.07 7.70
CA ASP A 141 8.48 -26.83 8.54
C ASP A 141 9.71 -26.37 7.75
N ASP A 142 9.68 -26.44 6.43
CA ASP A 142 10.78 -25.97 5.59
C ASP A 142 10.88 -24.44 5.64
N ALA A 143 12.11 -23.95 5.69
CA ALA A 143 12.39 -22.53 5.63
C ALA A 143 12.06 -21.93 4.26
N LEU A 144 11.43 -20.75 4.26
CA LEU A 144 11.07 -20.02 3.05
C LEU A 144 12.29 -19.30 2.46
N ASN A 145 12.49 -19.39 1.15
CA ASN A 145 13.49 -18.58 0.46
C ASN A 145 12.90 -17.26 -0.08
N ARG A 146 13.76 -16.35 -0.55
CA ARG A 146 13.33 -15.02 -0.99
C ARG A 146 12.48 -15.05 -2.28
N TYR A 147 12.71 -16.01 -3.19
CA TYR A 147 11.85 -16.16 -4.36
C TYR A 147 10.43 -16.56 -3.96
N GLU A 148 10.29 -17.54 -3.07
CA GLU A 148 9.00 -17.98 -2.56
C GLU A 148 8.30 -16.84 -1.80
N MET A 149 9.03 -16.11 -0.96
CA MET A 149 8.52 -14.91 -0.29
C MET A 149 7.95 -13.90 -1.28
N ALA A 150 8.65 -13.61 -2.38
CA ALA A 150 8.19 -12.66 -3.36
C ALA A 150 6.87 -13.07 -4.01
N VAL A 151 6.71 -14.35 -4.33
CA VAL A 151 5.46 -14.88 -4.90
C VAL A 151 4.32 -14.82 -3.90
N VAL A 152 4.58 -15.20 -2.64
CA VAL A 152 3.57 -15.15 -1.58
C VAL A 152 3.07 -13.72 -1.36
N LEU A 153 3.98 -12.75 -1.20
CA LEU A 153 3.61 -11.35 -0.98
C LEU A 153 2.88 -10.76 -2.19
N GLN A 154 3.37 -11.03 -3.41
CA GLN A 154 2.70 -10.54 -4.61
C GLN A 154 1.26 -11.05 -4.71
N LYS A 155 1.01 -12.33 -4.42
CA LYS A 155 -0.32 -12.93 -4.47
C LYS A 155 -1.20 -12.48 -3.31
N ALA A 156 -0.68 -12.51 -2.07
CA ALA A 156 -1.44 -12.17 -0.87
C ALA A 156 -1.96 -10.73 -0.90
N PHE A 157 -1.18 -9.82 -1.42
CA PHE A 157 -1.51 -8.39 -1.52
C PHE A 157 -1.97 -7.97 -2.91
N GLN A 158 -2.15 -8.91 -3.85
CA GLN A 158 -2.60 -8.66 -5.23
C GLN A 158 -1.79 -7.54 -5.92
N LEU A 159 -0.48 -7.48 -5.65
CA LEU A 159 0.37 -6.42 -6.11
C LEU A 159 0.56 -6.46 -7.63
N ASN A 160 0.48 -5.30 -8.26
CA ASN A 160 0.79 -5.10 -9.67
C ASN A 160 2.14 -4.42 -9.83
N SER A 161 2.85 -4.75 -10.91
CA SER A 161 4.11 -4.09 -11.24
C SER A 161 3.85 -2.63 -11.67
N LYS A 162 4.62 -1.70 -11.10
CA LYS A 162 4.57 -0.26 -11.43
C LYS A 162 5.68 0.18 -12.40
N GLY A 163 6.43 -0.75 -12.95
CA GLY A 163 7.54 -0.45 -13.87
C GLY A 163 8.41 -1.66 -14.18
N GLN A 164 9.40 -1.47 -15.06
CA GLN A 164 10.39 -2.50 -15.40
C GLN A 164 11.70 -2.24 -14.64
N GLU A 165 11.74 -2.62 -13.38
CA GLU A 165 12.96 -2.61 -12.60
C GLU A 165 13.43 -4.05 -12.37
N ASN A 166 14.61 -4.40 -12.86
CA ASN A 166 15.12 -5.76 -12.82
C ASN A 166 16.32 -5.88 -11.87
N PHE A 167 16.41 -6.99 -11.16
CA PHE A 167 17.61 -7.39 -10.46
C PHE A 167 18.56 -8.14 -11.41
N LYS A 168 19.86 -7.98 -11.20
CA LYS A 168 20.89 -8.55 -12.08
C LYS A 168 20.89 -10.08 -12.10
N ASP A 169 20.56 -10.67 -10.96
CA ASP A 169 20.59 -12.12 -10.70
C ASP A 169 19.24 -12.83 -10.98
N VAL A 170 18.24 -12.11 -11.49
CA VAL A 170 16.92 -12.68 -11.77
C VAL A 170 16.60 -12.58 -13.27
N PRO A 171 16.88 -13.64 -14.05
CA PRO A 171 16.63 -13.63 -15.49
C PRO A 171 15.13 -13.61 -15.82
N LYS A 172 14.77 -13.02 -16.96
CA LYS A 172 13.37 -12.88 -17.42
C LYS A 172 12.58 -14.18 -17.48
N GLY A 173 13.24 -15.30 -17.72
CA GLY A 173 12.61 -16.63 -17.76
C GLY A 173 12.44 -17.31 -16.41
N HIS A 174 12.90 -16.70 -15.32
CA HIS A 174 12.80 -17.29 -13.99
C HIS A 174 11.35 -17.29 -13.49
N TRP A 175 10.90 -18.38 -12.88
CA TRP A 175 9.51 -18.55 -12.41
C TRP A 175 9.02 -17.44 -11.47
N ALA A 176 9.91 -16.88 -10.65
CA ALA A 176 9.61 -15.79 -9.72
C ALA A 176 9.85 -14.39 -10.31
N TYR A 177 10.30 -14.27 -11.56
CA TYR A 177 10.69 -13.00 -12.18
C TYR A 177 9.62 -11.91 -12.04
N LYS A 178 8.37 -12.24 -12.40
CA LYS A 178 7.26 -11.29 -12.30
C LYS A 178 7.06 -10.80 -10.86
N SER A 179 7.04 -11.72 -9.90
CA SER A 179 6.80 -11.38 -8.49
C SER A 179 7.93 -10.55 -7.90
N VAL A 180 9.18 -10.93 -8.19
CA VAL A 180 10.38 -10.19 -7.72
C VAL A 180 10.40 -8.76 -8.25
N ASN A 181 10.11 -8.56 -9.54
CA ASN A 181 10.04 -7.22 -10.12
C ASN A 181 8.84 -6.42 -9.60
N THR A 182 7.74 -7.09 -9.30
CA THR A 182 6.60 -6.44 -8.64
C THR A 182 6.99 -5.93 -7.27
N LEU A 183 7.73 -6.69 -6.46
CA LEU A 183 8.21 -6.22 -5.16
C LEU A 183 9.17 -5.04 -5.29
N ARG A 184 10.08 -5.06 -6.28
CA ARG A 184 11.01 -3.97 -6.53
C ARG A 184 10.29 -2.69 -6.95
N SER A 185 9.43 -2.76 -7.97
CA SER A 185 8.67 -1.61 -8.48
C SER A 185 7.71 -1.01 -7.44
N ASN A 186 7.29 -1.80 -6.45
CA ASN A 186 6.52 -1.33 -5.31
C ASN A 186 7.40 -0.95 -4.10
N ARG A 187 8.73 -0.93 -4.23
CA ARG A 187 9.68 -0.58 -3.16
C ARG A 187 9.53 -1.45 -1.90
N ILE A 188 9.02 -2.68 -2.06
CA ILE A 188 8.92 -3.65 -0.95
C ILE A 188 10.27 -4.30 -0.70
N SER A 189 11.02 -4.57 -1.77
CA SER A 189 12.40 -5.10 -1.72
C SER A 189 13.29 -4.32 -2.68
N GLN A 190 14.45 -3.85 -2.19
CA GLN A 190 15.44 -3.12 -2.99
C GLN A 190 16.63 -3.98 -3.43
N GLY A 191 16.72 -5.20 -2.90
CA GLY A 191 17.89 -6.07 -3.12
C GLY A 191 19.09 -5.68 -2.28
N ASP A 192 20.27 -6.08 -2.74
CA ASP A 192 21.55 -5.69 -2.13
C ASP A 192 22.20 -4.49 -2.86
N GLU A 193 23.29 -3.97 -2.30
CA GLU A 193 24.05 -2.85 -2.86
C GLU A 193 24.62 -3.15 -4.27
N SER A 194 24.80 -4.43 -4.59
CA SER A 194 25.26 -4.88 -5.91
C SER A 194 24.12 -4.97 -6.94
N GLY A 195 22.89 -4.76 -6.53
CA GLY A 195 21.69 -4.82 -7.36
C GLY A 195 21.17 -6.25 -7.60
N ASN A 196 21.47 -7.19 -6.69
CA ASN A 196 20.96 -8.55 -6.73
C ASN A 196 19.78 -8.73 -5.78
N PHE A 197 18.89 -9.65 -6.11
CA PHE A 197 17.78 -10.06 -5.25
C PHE A 197 18.18 -11.14 -4.25
N ASN A 198 19.13 -11.98 -4.61
CA ASN A 198 19.61 -13.13 -3.82
C ASN A 198 18.47 -14.11 -3.49
N GLY A 199 17.70 -14.52 -4.49
CA GLY A 199 16.44 -15.23 -4.34
C GLY A 199 16.49 -16.58 -3.64
N ASN A 200 17.62 -17.29 -3.70
CA ASN A 200 17.82 -18.59 -3.02
C ASN A 200 18.15 -18.46 -1.53
N MET A 201 18.46 -17.26 -1.03
CA MET A 201 18.72 -17.05 0.40
C MET A 201 17.45 -17.30 1.21
N LEU A 202 17.60 -17.98 2.35
CA LEU A 202 16.52 -18.17 3.30
C LEU A 202 16.15 -16.84 3.97
N VAL A 203 14.88 -16.66 4.25
CA VAL A 203 14.37 -15.43 4.84
C VAL A 203 14.35 -15.54 6.36
N LYS A 204 14.98 -14.58 7.03
CA LYS A 204 14.88 -14.46 8.49
C LYS A 204 13.51 -13.90 8.89
N ARG A 205 13.06 -14.24 10.11
CA ARG A 205 11.75 -13.80 10.63
C ARG A 205 11.63 -12.28 10.68
N GLU A 206 12.67 -11.58 11.10
CA GLU A 206 12.72 -10.12 11.12
C GLU A 206 12.73 -9.50 9.70
N GLN A 207 13.37 -10.17 8.75
CA GLN A 207 13.31 -9.76 7.34
C GLN A 207 11.91 -9.92 6.76
N TYR A 208 11.26 -11.06 7.03
CA TYR A 208 9.89 -11.30 6.59
C TYR A 208 8.92 -10.28 7.22
N ALA A 209 9.10 -9.96 8.50
CA ALA A 209 8.31 -8.94 9.16
C ALA A 209 8.38 -7.60 8.41
N GLN A 210 9.58 -7.18 8.01
CA GLN A 210 9.75 -5.94 7.26
C GLN A 210 9.13 -5.99 5.87
N PHE A 211 9.34 -7.07 5.12
CA PHE A 211 8.73 -7.22 3.79
C PHE A 211 7.21 -7.26 3.85
N PHE A 212 6.66 -7.99 4.81
CA PHE A 212 5.22 -8.11 5.02
C PHE A 212 4.61 -6.76 5.39
N TYR A 213 5.27 -6.04 6.29
CA TYR A 213 4.90 -4.70 6.70
C TYR A 213 4.93 -3.71 5.53
N ASN A 214 5.99 -3.73 4.71
CA ASN A 214 6.08 -2.91 3.50
C ASN A 214 4.94 -3.23 2.52
N ALA A 215 4.57 -4.52 2.38
CA ALA A 215 3.47 -4.94 1.53
C ALA A 215 2.11 -4.44 2.05
N ILE A 216 1.87 -4.49 3.37
CA ILE A 216 0.69 -3.85 3.99
C ILE A 216 0.66 -2.36 3.67
N ALA A 217 1.80 -1.67 3.83
CA ALA A 217 1.90 -0.25 3.58
C ALA A 217 1.56 0.13 2.13
N LYS A 218 1.91 -0.73 1.16
CA LYS A 218 1.63 -0.50 -0.28
C LYS A 218 0.23 -0.93 -0.72
N ASN A 219 -0.44 -1.78 0.05
CA ASN A 219 -1.81 -2.25 -0.23
C ASN A 219 -2.87 -1.49 0.58
N ARG A 220 -2.52 -0.33 1.12
CA ARG A 220 -3.47 0.50 1.86
C ARG A 220 -4.57 1.03 0.96
N SER A 221 -5.72 1.31 1.58
CA SER A 221 -6.86 1.95 0.93
C SER A 221 -6.56 3.38 0.44
N TYR A 222 -5.46 3.97 0.87
CA TYR A 222 -5.02 5.30 0.49
C TYR A 222 -4.04 5.26 -0.67
N ASN A 223 -4.34 6.01 -1.72
CA ASN A 223 -3.38 6.27 -2.80
C ASN A 223 -2.49 7.45 -2.39
N PHE A 224 -1.19 7.17 -2.18
CA PHE A 224 -0.20 8.19 -1.87
C PHE A 224 0.61 8.63 -3.11
N ASN A 225 0.18 8.29 -4.32
CA ASN A 225 0.85 8.72 -5.54
C ASN A 225 -0.02 9.72 -6.30
N ILE A 226 0.62 10.75 -6.81
CA ILE A 226 0.05 11.75 -7.72
C ILE A 226 0.62 11.42 -9.12
N ASN A 227 -0.23 10.95 -10.03
CA ASN A 227 0.24 10.42 -11.30
C ASN A 227 0.14 11.45 -12.44
N THR A 228 -0.68 12.49 -12.26
CA THR A 228 -0.92 13.50 -13.29
C THR A 228 -1.00 14.90 -12.69
N LYS A 229 -0.76 15.92 -13.53
CA LYS A 229 -0.97 17.33 -13.15
C LYS A 229 -2.43 17.61 -12.78
N GLU A 230 -3.38 16.93 -13.42
CA GLU A 230 -4.80 17.11 -13.11
C GLU A 230 -5.18 16.55 -11.74
N GLU A 231 -4.63 15.37 -11.38
CA GLU A 231 -4.77 14.83 -10.00
C GLU A 231 -4.17 15.78 -8.97
N LEU A 232 -3.00 16.35 -9.26
CA LEU A 232 -2.35 17.35 -8.39
C LEU A 232 -3.21 18.59 -8.21
N LYS A 233 -3.71 19.18 -9.31
CA LYS A 233 -4.62 20.33 -9.30
C LYS A 233 -5.87 20.07 -8.48
N GLN A 234 -6.53 18.93 -8.74
CA GLN A 234 -7.74 18.53 -8.04
C GLN A 234 -7.49 18.34 -6.54
N MET A 235 -6.38 17.70 -6.17
CA MET A 235 -5.99 17.49 -4.78
C MET A 235 -5.78 18.83 -4.06
N LEU A 236 -5.06 19.77 -4.67
CA LEU A 236 -4.80 21.10 -4.09
C LEU A 236 -6.10 21.92 -3.98
N ALA A 237 -6.98 21.85 -4.97
CA ALA A 237 -8.29 22.51 -4.92
C ALA A 237 -9.16 21.95 -3.79
N THR A 238 -9.16 20.63 -3.61
CA THR A 238 -9.89 19.95 -2.53
C THR A 238 -9.33 20.33 -1.16
N ALA A 239 -8.00 20.45 -1.03
CA ALA A 239 -7.37 20.86 0.21
C ALA A 239 -7.87 22.21 0.72
N LEU A 240 -8.11 23.14 -0.19
CA LEU A 240 -8.66 24.48 0.14
C LEU A 240 -10.16 24.46 0.46
N GLN A 241 -10.90 23.43 0.05
CA GLN A 241 -12.36 23.38 0.18
C GLN A 241 -12.83 22.57 1.39
N ASP A 242 -12.32 21.36 1.56
CA ASP A 242 -12.85 20.38 2.51
C ASP A 242 -11.86 19.94 3.61
N GLY A 243 -10.66 20.53 3.63
CA GLY A 243 -9.66 20.19 4.64
C GLY A 243 -9.02 18.82 4.45
N THR A 244 -8.87 18.37 3.20
CA THR A 244 -8.12 17.16 2.87
C THR A 244 -6.95 17.47 1.94
N PHE A 245 -5.78 16.92 2.21
CA PHE A 245 -4.60 17.06 1.36
C PHE A 245 -4.19 15.69 0.83
N GLY A 246 -4.75 15.33 -0.31
CA GLY A 246 -4.69 13.99 -0.82
C GLY A 246 -5.40 12.98 0.11
N PRO A 247 -4.72 11.95 0.58
CA PRO A 247 -5.31 10.98 1.51
C PRO A 247 -5.40 11.46 2.96
N PHE A 248 -4.75 12.60 3.28
CA PHE A 248 -4.68 13.12 4.64
C PHE A 248 -5.83 14.09 4.92
N LYS A 249 -6.55 13.84 6.00
CA LYS A 249 -7.38 14.87 6.61
C LYS A 249 -6.46 15.84 7.34
N LEU A 250 -6.75 17.14 7.24
CA LEU A 250 -5.86 18.16 7.84
C LEU A 250 -5.89 18.18 9.38
N ASP A 251 -6.77 17.39 10.01
CA ASP A 251 -6.73 17.13 11.44
C ASP A 251 -5.48 16.33 11.88
N VAL A 252 -4.74 15.76 10.93
CA VAL A 252 -3.44 15.12 11.20
C VAL A 252 -2.39 16.14 11.68
N LEU A 253 -2.52 17.42 11.28
CA LEU A 253 -1.64 18.48 11.73
C LEU A 253 -1.81 18.73 13.24
N GLY A 254 -0.70 18.64 13.96
CA GLY A 254 -0.63 18.68 15.41
C GLY A 254 -0.70 17.32 16.10
N LYS A 255 -0.89 16.24 15.36
CA LYS A 255 -0.77 14.87 15.88
C LYS A 255 0.67 14.42 15.93
N ASP A 256 1.01 13.63 16.95
CA ASP A 256 2.32 13.00 17.01
C ASP A 256 2.45 11.88 15.97
N ILE A 257 3.69 11.47 15.73
CA ILE A 257 3.98 10.48 14.70
C ILE A 257 3.37 9.12 14.99
N SER A 258 3.11 8.77 16.24
CA SER A 258 2.51 7.49 16.60
C SER A 258 1.03 7.46 16.17
N GLU A 259 0.34 8.58 16.26
CA GLU A 259 -1.03 8.75 15.78
C GLU A 259 -1.09 8.75 14.25
N VAL A 260 -0.17 9.48 13.59
CA VAL A 260 -0.04 9.47 12.13
C VAL A 260 0.22 8.05 11.62
N LYS A 261 1.15 7.33 12.24
CA LYS A 261 1.45 5.94 11.88
C LYS A 261 0.27 5.00 12.12
N LYS A 262 -0.51 5.23 13.17
CA LYS A 262 -1.68 4.41 13.48
C LYS A 262 -2.76 4.53 12.40
N GLU A 263 -2.95 5.71 11.86
CA GLU A 263 -3.98 5.99 10.86
C GLU A 263 -3.51 5.63 9.44
N PHE A 264 -2.34 6.09 9.06
CA PHE A 264 -1.81 5.97 7.69
C PHE A 264 -0.74 4.90 7.54
N GLY A 265 -0.34 4.29 8.67
CA GLY A 265 0.74 3.31 8.77
C GLY A 265 2.12 3.98 8.75
N VAL A 266 3.16 3.17 8.56
CA VAL A 266 4.55 3.66 8.59
C VAL A 266 4.89 4.32 7.26
N PRO A 267 5.63 5.44 7.30
CA PRO A 267 6.11 6.08 6.09
C PRO A 267 7.07 5.19 5.29
N ASP A 268 7.12 5.41 3.99
CA ASP A 268 8.03 4.70 3.09
C ASP A 268 9.50 5.00 3.41
N VAL A 269 9.76 6.22 3.83
CA VAL A 269 11.11 6.71 4.17
C VAL A 269 11.01 7.70 5.32
N TRP A 270 12.00 7.64 6.22
CA TRP A 270 12.30 8.70 7.17
C TRP A 270 13.50 9.49 6.69
N LYS A 271 13.33 10.79 6.53
CA LYS A 271 14.43 11.70 6.26
C LYS A 271 14.73 12.46 7.54
N GLN A 272 15.86 12.22 8.14
CA GLN A 272 16.37 13.08 9.20
C GLN A 272 17.00 14.33 8.57
N ALA A 273 16.81 15.46 9.21
CA ALA A 273 17.56 16.63 8.84
C ALA A 273 19.07 16.38 9.02
N PRO A 274 19.90 16.94 8.14
CA PRO A 274 21.34 16.71 8.18
C PRO A 274 22.05 17.33 9.40
N CYS A 275 21.33 18.08 10.23
CA CYS A 275 21.85 18.78 11.39
C CYS A 275 21.31 18.15 12.67
N THR A 276 22.20 17.70 13.56
CA THR A 276 21.86 17.12 14.86
C THR A 276 21.61 18.18 15.96
N GLU A 277 21.95 19.43 15.70
CA GLU A 277 21.88 20.54 16.67
C GLU A 277 20.84 21.60 16.29
N CYS A 278 20.17 21.47 15.13
CA CYS A 278 19.14 22.39 14.71
C CYS A 278 17.75 21.74 14.87
N ASP A 279 16.73 22.55 15.15
CA ASP A 279 15.32 22.16 15.20
C ASP A 279 14.76 21.81 13.81
N ALA A 280 15.61 21.23 12.96
CA ALA A 280 15.19 20.85 11.62
C ALA A 280 14.24 19.64 11.65
N PRO A 281 13.18 19.64 10.84
CA PRO A 281 12.13 18.64 10.90
C PRO A 281 12.61 17.26 10.49
N THR A 282 12.10 16.24 11.16
CA THR A 282 12.14 14.88 10.64
C THR A 282 10.99 14.72 9.66
N THR A 283 11.26 14.33 8.42
CA THR A 283 10.23 14.16 7.40
C THR A 283 9.80 12.71 7.27
N ALA A 284 8.53 12.44 7.45
CA ALA A 284 7.88 11.18 7.14
C ALA A 284 7.38 11.19 5.68
N VAL A 285 7.86 10.28 4.85
CA VAL A 285 7.51 10.22 3.42
C VAL A 285 6.49 9.11 3.16
N TYR A 286 5.36 9.45 2.53
CA TYR A 286 4.30 8.56 2.10
C TYR A 286 4.07 8.73 0.59
N GLY A 287 4.70 7.90 -0.26
CA GLY A 287 4.63 8.08 -1.71
C GLY A 287 5.16 9.45 -2.13
N ASP A 288 4.31 10.28 -2.71
CA ASP A 288 4.63 11.64 -3.15
C ASP A 288 4.43 12.70 -2.04
N TYR A 289 3.81 12.31 -0.91
CA TYR A 289 3.53 13.20 0.21
C TYR A 289 4.62 13.13 1.26
N ASN A 290 4.93 14.28 1.84
CA ASN A 290 5.89 14.42 2.91
C ASN A 290 5.21 15.12 4.09
N ILE A 291 5.43 14.62 5.31
CA ILE A 291 4.93 15.21 6.54
C ILE A 291 6.13 15.61 7.37
N ASP A 292 6.29 16.90 7.58
CA ASP A 292 7.35 17.43 8.43
C ASP A 292 6.90 17.49 9.89
N MET A 293 7.71 16.90 10.77
CA MET A 293 7.46 16.75 12.21
C MET A 293 8.33 17.71 13.00
N TYR A 294 7.70 18.51 13.92
CA TYR A 294 8.39 19.49 14.76
C TYR A 294 7.92 19.45 16.21
N PRO A 295 8.75 19.20 17.20
CA PRO A 295 9.85 18.24 17.12
C PRO A 295 9.29 16.83 16.96
N SER A 296 8.04 16.59 17.38
CA SER A 296 7.34 15.28 17.34
C SER A 296 5.99 15.35 16.62
N ASP A 297 5.44 16.54 16.43
CA ASP A 297 4.10 16.76 15.90
C ASP A 297 4.12 17.10 14.41
N ALA A 298 3.15 16.61 13.67
CA ALA A 298 2.98 16.96 12.25
C ALA A 298 2.67 18.45 12.11
N ARG A 299 3.55 19.20 11.46
CA ARG A 299 3.40 20.64 11.25
C ARG A 299 2.96 20.98 9.85
N TYR A 300 3.57 20.31 8.87
CA TYR A 300 3.38 20.57 7.47
C TYR A 300 3.17 19.27 6.71
N ILE A 301 2.28 19.31 5.73
CA ILE A 301 2.17 18.26 4.70
C ILE A 301 2.51 18.92 3.38
N TRP A 302 3.43 18.34 2.64
CA TRP A 302 3.82 18.91 1.36
C TRP A 302 4.07 17.86 0.28
N VAL A 303 3.98 18.32 -0.97
CA VAL A 303 4.29 17.53 -2.17
C VAL A 303 5.28 18.32 -3.03
N LYS A 304 6.17 17.59 -3.72
CA LYS A 304 7.03 18.19 -4.74
C LYS A 304 6.18 18.55 -5.96
N MET A 305 6.45 19.71 -6.55
CA MET A 305 5.76 20.18 -7.74
C MET A 305 6.75 20.42 -8.89
N ASP A 306 6.22 20.39 -10.10
CA ASP A 306 6.95 20.75 -11.33
C ASP A 306 5.94 21.42 -12.29
N ILE A 307 5.51 22.61 -11.91
CA ILE A 307 4.63 23.48 -12.72
C ILE A 307 5.19 24.90 -12.74
N THR A 308 4.84 25.66 -13.75
CA THR A 308 5.20 27.08 -13.84
C THR A 308 4.32 27.93 -12.93
N ILE A 309 4.82 29.11 -12.59
CA ILE A 309 4.02 30.12 -11.85
C ILE A 309 2.73 30.47 -12.60
N ASN A 310 2.78 30.55 -13.94
CA ASN A 310 1.60 30.83 -14.74
C ASN A 310 0.54 29.72 -14.64
N GLU A 311 0.94 28.44 -14.70
CA GLU A 311 0.02 27.32 -14.49
C GLU A 311 -0.62 27.37 -13.11
N LEU A 312 0.13 27.71 -12.05
CA LEU A 312 -0.42 27.87 -10.71
C LEU A 312 -1.51 28.98 -10.68
N LYS A 313 -1.20 30.14 -11.30
CA LYS A 313 -2.15 31.25 -11.36
C LYS A 313 -3.38 30.94 -12.22
N GLU A 314 -3.24 30.16 -13.27
CA GLU A 314 -4.37 29.63 -14.05
C GLU A 314 -5.26 28.69 -13.21
N TRP A 315 -4.66 27.95 -12.29
CA TRP A 315 -5.42 27.00 -11.44
C TRP A 315 -6.18 27.70 -10.31
N PHE A 316 -5.56 28.67 -9.64
CA PHE A 316 -6.04 29.20 -8.36
C PHE A 316 -6.26 30.73 -8.36
N GLY A 317 -5.93 31.41 -9.45
CA GLY A 317 -5.96 32.88 -9.53
C GLY A 317 -4.72 33.52 -8.91
N GLU A 318 -4.82 34.82 -8.62
CA GLU A 318 -3.73 35.52 -7.93
C GLU A 318 -3.65 35.07 -6.47
N PRO A 319 -2.44 34.98 -5.90
CA PRO A 319 -2.24 34.63 -4.51
C PRO A 319 -2.77 35.71 -3.56
N ASP A 320 -3.15 35.32 -2.36
CA ASP A 320 -3.55 36.24 -1.30
C ASP A 320 -2.35 37.02 -0.74
N GLY A 321 -1.14 36.47 -0.88
CA GLY A 321 0.09 37.10 -0.43
C GLY A 321 1.35 36.43 -0.96
N ILE A 322 2.48 37.05 -0.67
CA ILE A 322 3.82 36.52 -0.86
C ILE A 322 4.44 36.38 0.52
N GLY A 323 4.96 35.20 0.83
CA GLY A 323 5.67 34.91 2.09
C GLY A 323 7.08 34.44 1.81
N GLU A 324 7.90 34.48 2.82
CA GLU A 324 9.24 33.91 2.81
C GLU A 324 9.30 32.83 3.90
N ASP A 325 9.72 31.64 3.54
CA ASP A 325 10.22 30.68 4.52
C ASP A 325 11.74 30.86 4.70
N MET A 326 12.36 30.09 5.59
CA MET A 326 13.80 30.21 5.86
C MET A 326 14.69 29.96 4.63
N THR A 327 14.13 29.48 3.52
CA THR A 327 14.88 28.99 2.34
C THR A 327 14.38 29.52 1.00
N SER A 328 13.14 30.03 0.91
CA SER A 328 12.52 30.37 -0.37
C SER A 328 11.38 31.38 -0.24
N GLU A 329 11.17 32.17 -1.29
CA GLU A 329 9.93 32.93 -1.49
C GLU A 329 8.82 32.01 -1.96
N GLY A 330 7.57 32.35 -1.62
CA GLY A 330 6.42 31.57 -2.04
C GLY A 330 5.11 32.36 -2.07
N PHE A 331 4.15 31.84 -2.84
CA PHE A 331 2.79 32.34 -2.89
C PHE A 331 1.95 31.71 -1.79
N ILE A 332 1.09 32.51 -1.17
CA ILE A 332 0.19 32.09 -0.11
C ILE A 332 -1.24 32.17 -0.61
N TYR A 333 -2.00 31.09 -0.40
CA TYR A 333 -3.44 31.01 -0.61
C TYR A 333 -4.11 30.61 0.71
N ASN A 334 -4.87 31.51 1.30
CA ASN A 334 -5.55 31.30 2.58
C ASN A 334 -6.99 30.89 2.38
N ARG A 335 -7.44 29.86 3.08
CA ARG A 335 -8.85 29.45 3.11
C ARG A 335 -9.20 28.93 4.52
N GLY A 336 -9.93 29.75 5.24
CA GLY A 336 -10.38 29.40 6.59
C GLY A 336 -9.21 29.17 7.55
N SER A 337 -9.13 27.98 8.15
CA SER A 337 -8.12 27.63 9.16
C SER A 337 -6.82 27.08 8.56
N TYR A 338 -6.67 27.10 7.25
CA TYR A 338 -5.52 26.51 6.56
C TYR A 338 -4.94 27.45 5.52
N SER A 339 -3.63 27.35 5.32
CA SER A 339 -2.87 28.07 4.31
C SER A 339 -2.14 27.08 3.41
N LEU A 340 -2.22 27.29 2.11
CA LEU A 340 -1.35 26.68 1.12
C LEU A 340 -0.21 27.63 0.78
N TYR A 341 1.00 27.16 0.94
CA TYR A 341 2.22 27.86 0.57
C TYR A 341 2.87 27.17 -0.62
N PHE A 342 3.21 27.93 -1.64
CA PHE A 342 3.84 27.44 -2.86
C PHE A 342 5.21 28.06 -3.03
N SER A 343 6.26 27.37 -2.64
CA SER A 343 7.62 27.84 -2.88
C SER A 343 7.98 27.81 -4.35
N PHE A 344 8.69 28.82 -4.82
CA PHE A 344 9.12 28.89 -6.20
C PHE A 344 10.61 29.24 -6.35
N SER A 345 11.21 28.81 -7.45
CA SER A 345 12.55 29.18 -7.92
C SER A 345 12.58 29.11 -9.43
N ASP A 346 13.30 30.05 -10.05
CA ASP A 346 13.52 30.08 -11.49
C ASP A 346 12.26 30.03 -12.36
N GLY A 347 11.16 30.59 -11.84
CA GLY A 347 9.87 30.62 -12.55
C GLY A 347 9.03 29.35 -12.43
N TYR A 348 9.45 28.40 -11.62
CA TYR A 348 8.74 27.13 -11.36
C TYR A 348 8.36 26.97 -9.88
N ILE A 349 7.20 26.40 -9.65
CA ILE A 349 6.77 25.98 -8.31
C ILE A 349 7.50 24.70 -7.96
N GLN A 350 8.21 24.70 -6.86
CA GLN A 350 9.01 23.56 -6.38
C GLN A 350 8.25 22.67 -5.40
N ARG A 351 7.38 23.27 -4.59
CA ARG A 351 6.71 22.60 -3.48
C ARG A 351 5.35 23.25 -3.23
N ALA A 352 4.33 22.46 -2.96
CA ALA A 352 3.09 22.89 -2.34
C ALA A 352 3.03 22.34 -0.93
N GLU A 353 2.77 23.19 0.03
CA GLU A 353 2.71 22.87 1.44
C GLU A 353 1.41 23.37 2.06
N ILE A 354 0.82 22.57 2.96
CA ILE A 354 -0.33 22.97 3.74
C ILE A 354 0.00 22.99 5.23
N SER A 355 -0.44 24.03 5.90
CA SER A 355 -0.33 24.21 7.35
C SER A 355 -1.63 24.77 7.92
N LYS A 356 -1.77 24.71 9.24
CA LYS A 356 -2.81 25.48 9.92
C LYS A 356 -2.46 26.96 9.84
N SER A 357 -3.43 27.78 9.46
CA SER A 357 -3.27 29.23 9.57
C SER A 357 -3.09 29.58 11.04
N GLU A 358 -1.95 30.11 11.39
CA GLU A 358 -1.80 30.77 12.69
C GLU A 358 -2.62 32.05 12.61
N HIS A 359 -3.60 32.21 13.48
CA HIS A 359 -4.28 33.48 13.65
C HIS A 359 -3.27 34.45 14.24
N HIS A 360 -2.70 35.30 13.41
CA HIS A 360 -1.97 36.49 13.82
C HIS A 360 -2.94 37.58 14.25
#